data_10f48cc741acecc1efe0ff17ad5c4acf
#
_entry.id   10f48cc741acecc1efe0ff17ad5c4acf
#
_cell.length_a   1.000
_cell.length_b   1.000
_cell.length_c   1.000
_cell.angle_alpha   90.00
_cell.angle_beta   90.00
_cell.angle_gamma   90.00
#
_symmetry.space_group_name_H-M   'P 1'
#
loop_
_entity.id
_entity.type
_entity.pdbx_description
1 polymer ?
#
loop_
_entity_poly.entity_id
_entity_poly.type
_entity_poly.pdbx_seq_one_letter_code
_entity_poly.pdbx_strand_id
1 'polypeptide(L)'
;MAKEKFERNKPHVNVGTIGHVDHGKTTLTAALTKVCSDTWGGSARAFDQIDNAPEEKARGITINTSHVEYDSAVRHYAHVDCPGHADYVKNMITGAAQMDGAILVCSAADGPMPQTREHILLSRQVGVPYIGVVRNKADMVDDAELLELGEREVRDLLNTYDFPGDDTPIIIGSALMALEGKDDNGIGVSAVQKLVETLDSYIPEPVRAIDQPFLMPIEDVFSISGRGTVVTGRVERGIIKVQEEVEIVGIKATTKTTCTGVEMFRKLLDEGRAGENVGILLRGTKREDVERGQVLAKPGTIKPHTKFECEVYVLSKEEGGRHTPFFKGYRPQFYFRTTDVTGNCELPEGVEMVMPGDNIKMVVTLIAPIAMEDGLRFAIREGGRTVGAGVVAKIIE
;
A
#
# COMPACT_ATOMS: atom_id res chain seq x y z
N MET A 1 -1.64 28.56 16.50
CA MET A 1 -0.25 28.13 16.67
C MET A 1 0.34 27.92 15.29
N ALA A 2 1.57 28.35 15.03
CA ALA A 2 2.27 28.05 13.78
C ALA A 2 2.55 26.54 13.74
N LYS A 3 2.31 25.89 12.59
CA LYS A 3 2.68 24.49 12.41
C LYS A 3 4.21 24.34 12.43
N GLU A 4 4.67 23.27 13.05
CA GLU A 4 6.10 22.94 13.06
C GLU A 4 6.57 22.62 11.64
N LYS A 5 7.86 22.88 11.37
CA LYS A 5 8.51 22.48 10.14
C LYS A 5 9.07 21.06 10.28
N PHE A 6 8.89 20.24 9.26
CA PHE A 6 9.46 18.89 9.23
C PHE A 6 10.95 18.98 8.93
N GLU A 7 11.77 18.29 9.71
CA GLU A 7 13.22 18.19 9.50
C GLU A 7 13.59 16.77 9.04
N ARG A 8 14.33 16.67 7.94
CA ARG A 8 14.80 15.38 7.37
C ARG A 8 16.14 14.98 7.99
N ASN A 9 16.10 14.53 9.26
CA ASN A 9 17.30 14.19 10.01
C ASN A 9 17.73 12.72 9.86
N LYS A 10 16.83 11.86 9.37
CA LYS A 10 17.05 10.42 9.19
C LYS A 10 16.55 9.97 7.81
N PRO A 11 17.10 8.86 7.25
CA PRO A 11 16.54 8.25 6.07
C PRO A 11 15.06 7.89 6.26
N HIS A 12 14.25 8.13 5.25
CA HIS A 12 12.82 7.89 5.27
C HIS A 12 12.46 6.57 4.58
N VAL A 13 11.74 5.69 5.27
CA VAL A 13 11.29 4.39 4.77
C VAL A 13 9.78 4.24 4.99
N ASN A 14 9.08 3.78 3.94
CA ASN A 14 7.65 3.49 4.02
C ASN A 14 7.44 2.01 4.29
N VAL A 15 6.75 1.72 5.37
CA VAL A 15 6.34 0.36 5.74
C VAL A 15 4.83 0.32 5.96
N GLY A 16 4.28 -0.86 6.15
CA GLY A 16 2.88 -0.99 6.52
C GLY A 16 2.53 -2.40 6.95
N THR A 17 1.39 -2.52 7.60
CA THR A 17 0.84 -3.78 8.08
C THR A 17 -0.15 -4.36 7.08
N ILE A 18 0.03 -5.62 6.75
CA ILE A 18 -0.85 -6.43 5.90
C ILE A 18 -1.20 -7.73 6.62
N GLY A 19 -2.23 -8.42 6.18
CA GLY A 19 -2.65 -9.71 6.75
C GLY A 19 -4.15 -9.79 6.99
N HIS A 20 -4.58 -10.93 7.50
CA HIS A 20 -6.00 -11.23 7.71
C HIS A 20 -6.68 -10.29 8.71
N VAL A 21 -8.00 -10.15 8.61
CA VAL A 21 -8.81 -9.45 9.61
C VAL A 21 -8.63 -10.10 10.99
N ASP A 22 -8.69 -9.31 12.05
CA ASP A 22 -8.54 -9.75 13.46
C ASP A 22 -7.17 -10.35 13.83
N HIS A 23 -6.17 -10.35 12.96
CA HIS A 23 -4.81 -10.77 13.31
C HIS A 23 -4.00 -9.73 14.10
N GLY A 24 -4.57 -8.53 14.33
CA GLY A 24 -3.99 -7.50 15.20
C GLY A 24 -3.09 -6.50 14.50
N LYS A 25 -3.32 -6.19 13.22
CA LYS A 25 -2.54 -5.20 12.45
C LYS A 25 -2.58 -3.82 13.10
N THR A 26 -3.76 -3.29 13.36
CA THR A 26 -3.94 -1.96 13.97
C THR A 26 -3.42 -1.92 15.40
N THR A 27 -3.57 -3.00 16.16
CA THR A 27 -2.98 -3.13 17.50
C THR A 27 -1.45 -3.07 17.44
N LEU A 28 -0.85 -3.76 16.44
CA LEU A 28 0.60 -3.70 16.22
C LEU A 28 1.05 -2.30 15.80
N THR A 29 0.30 -1.64 14.94
CA THR A 29 0.57 -0.26 14.52
C THR A 29 0.56 0.68 15.72
N ALA A 30 -0.42 0.58 16.60
CA ALA A 30 -0.48 1.35 17.85
C ALA A 30 0.71 1.03 18.77
N ALA A 31 1.05 -0.25 18.93
CA ALA A 31 2.18 -0.70 19.74
C ALA A 31 3.52 -0.18 19.19
N LEU A 32 3.71 -0.17 17.86
CA LEU A 32 4.89 0.39 17.20
C LEU A 32 5.06 1.86 17.53
N THR A 33 4.01 2.68 17.38
CA THR A 33 4.09 4.11 17.71
C THR A 33 4.42 4.34 19.19
N LYS A 34 3.84 3.55 20.09
CA LYS A 34 4.10 3.67 21.52
C LYS A 34 5.50 3.25 21.91
N VAL A 35 5.93 2.06 21.51
CA VAL A 35 7.26 1.53 21.86
C VAL A 35 8.37 2.39 21.25
N CYS A 36 8.23 2.83 20.01
CA CYS A 36 9.19 3.74 19.38
C CYS A 36 9.25 5.10 20.09
N SER A 37 8.09 5.67 20.46
CA SER A 37 8.02 6.92 21.22
C SER A 37 8.72 6.81 22.56
N ASP A 38 8.49 5.73 23.30
CA ASP A 38 9.10 5.47 24.60
C ASP A 38 10.61 5.20 24.53
N THR A 39 11.08 4.61 23.42
CA THR A 39 12.47 4.18 23.25
C THR A 39 13.33 5.22 22.56
N TRP A 40 12.84 5.82 21.48
CA TRP A 40 13.62 6.72 20.58
C TRP A 40 12.99 8.10 20.40
N GLY A 41 11.85 8.36 21.02
CA GLY A 41 11.14 9.63 20.92
C GLY A 41 10.07 9.67 19.83
N GLY A 42 9.26 10.70 19.85
CA GLY A 42 8.11 10.87 18.98
C GLY A 42 6.78 10.87 19.72
N SER A 43 5.70 10.59 19.02
CA SER A 43 4.34 10.60 19.57
C SER A 43 3.66 9.26 19.38
N ALA A 44 3.10 8.71 20.45
CA ALA A 44 2.25 7.52 20.39
C ALA A 44 0.87 7.84 19.80
N ARG A 45 0.28 6.86 19.12
CA ARG A 45 -1.10 6.87 18.62
C ARG A 45 -1.87 5.73 19.27
N ALA A 46 -3.01 6.02 19.87
CA ALA A 46 -3.89 5.00 20.40
C ALA A 46 -4.68 4.32 19.27
N PHE A 47 -5.15 3.11 19.51
CA PHE A 47 -5.92 2.32 18.55
C PHE A 47 -7.11 3.10 17.94
N ASP A 48 -7.90 3.77 18.79
CA ASP A 48 -9.06 4.56 18.39
C ASP A 48 -8.72 5.88 17.65
N GLN A 49 -7.46 6.25 17.64
CA GLN A 49 -6.92 7.37 16.84
C GLN A 49 -6.46 6.91 15.46
N ILE A 50 -6.16 5.62 15.29
CA ILE A 50 -5.79 4.99 14.02
C ILE A 50 -7.06 4.64 13.26
N ASP A 51 -7.92 3.79 13.82
CA ASP A 51 -9.26 3.48 13.31
C ASP A 51 -10.26 4.54 13.80
N ASN A 52 -10.28 5.67 13.13
CA ASN A 52 -10.99 6.87 13.61
C ASN A 52 -12.38 7.07 12.99
N ALA A 53 -12.66 6.47 11.83
CA ALA A 53 -13.96 6.62 11.18
C ALA A 53 -15.11 6.02 12.02
N PRO A 54 -16.30 6.65 12.04
CA PRO A 54 -17.44 6.12 12.79
C PRO A 54 -17.81 4.69 12.46
N GLU A 55 -17.68 4.31 11.18
CA GLU A 55 -17.94 2.94 10.71
C GLU A 55 -16.90 1.94 11.20
N GLU A 56 -15.62 2.33 11.25
CA GLU A 56 -14.53 1.52 11.79
C GLU A 56 -14.74 1.22 13.26
N LYS A 57 -15.08 2.26 14.03
CA LYS A 57 -15.40 2.13 15.46
C LYS A 57 -16.63 1.26 15.71
N ALA A 58 -17.68 1.39 14.89
CA ALA A 58 -18.89 0.62 15.02
C ALA A 58 -18.72 -0.87 14.68
N ARG A 59 -17.85 -1.19 13.73
CA ARG A 59 -17.61 -2.56 13.26
C ARG A 59 -16.41 -3.23 13.91
N GLY A 60 -15.50 -2.46 14.52
CA GLY A 60 -14.25 -2.94 15.10
C GLY A 60 -13.26 -3.45 14.05
N ILE A 61 -13.37 -2.98 12.80
CA ILE A 61 -12.48 -3.36 11.68
C ILE A 61 -11.96 -2.13 10.95
N THR A 62 -10.73 -2.21 10.46
CA THR A 62 -10.12 -1.18 9.62
C THR A 62 -10.75 -1.22 8.22
N ILE A 63 -11.25 -0.08 7.75
CA ILE A 63 -11.87 0.09 6.43
C ILE A 63 -10.93 0.87 5.50
N ASN A 64 -10.43 2.00 5.97
CA ASN A 64 -9.52 2.86 5.21
C ASN A 64 -8.09 2.67 5.66
N THR A 65 -7.14 2.99 4.76
CA THR A 65 -5.74 3.07 5.16
C THR A 65 -5.52 4.21 6.14
N SER A 66 -4.76 3.97 7.17
CA SER A 66 -4.37 4.98 8.16
C SER A 66 -2.86 5.17 8.13
N HIS A 67 -2.42 6.42 8.22
CA HIS A 67 -1.00 6.77 8.18
C HIS A 67 -0.51 7.26 9.54
N VAL A 68 0.54 6.64 10.03
CA VAL A 68 1.24 7.04 11.25
C VAL A 68 2.74 7.16 10.99
N GLU A 69 3.45 7.84 11.86
CA GLU A 69 4.91 7.95 11.81
C GLU A 69 5.54 7.49 13.13
N TYR A 70 6.72 6.94 13.05
CA TYR A 70 7.58 6.65 14.20
C TYR A 70 9.04 6.59 13.77
N ASP A 71 9.93 6.79 14.73
CA ASP A 71 11.38 6.75 14.53
C ASP A 71 11.98 5.52 15.17
N SER A 72 12.96 4.93 14.50
CA SER A 72 13.97 4.06 15.12
C SER A 72 15.19 4.88 15.54
N ALA A 73 16.21 4.21 16.03
CA ALA A 73 17.49 4.86 16.30
C ALA A 73 18.09 5.53 15.06
N VAL A 74 17.87 4.97 13.86
CA VAL A 74 18.56 5.34 12.61
C VAL A 74 17.64 5.76 11.47
N ARG A 75 16.31 5.53 11.55
CA ARG A 75 15.36 5.78 10.46
C ARG A 75 14.09 6.46 10.93
N HIS A 76 13.49 7.20 10.00
CA HIS A 76 12.11 7.69 10.10
C HIS A 76 11.19 6.79 9.27
N TYR A 77 10.19 6.20 9.91
CA TYR A 77 9.20 5.35 9.27
C TYR A 77 7.87 6.07 9.08
N ALA A 78 7.37 6.09 7.84
CA ALA A 78 5.96 6.31 7.57
C ALA A 78 5.29 4.93 7.47
N HIS A 79 4.23 4.72 8.23
CA HIS A 79 3.56 3.44 8.35
C HIS A 79 2.11 3.54 7.88
N VAL A 80 1.74 2.65 6.97
CA VAL A 80 0.37 2.50 6.46
C VAL A 80 -0.28 1.29 7.13
N ASP A 81 -1.32 1.52 7.90
CA ASP A 81 -2.17 0.43 8.41
C ASP A 81 -3.23 0.08 7.37
N CYS A 82 -3.19 -1.16 6.86
CA CYS A 82 -4.06 -1.62 5.80
C CYS A 82 -5.24 -2.44 6.34
N PRO A 83 -6.44 -2.31 5.72
CA PRO A 83 -7.58 -3.16 6.07
C PRO A 83 -7.28 -4.63 5.77
N GLY A 84 -7.82 -5.53 6.59
CA GLY A 84 -7.67 -6.97 6.44
C GLY A 84 -8.86 -7.69 5.80
N HIS A 85 -10.02 -7.03 5.76
CA HIS A 85 -11.26 -7.63 5.27
C HIS A 85 -11.32 -7.63 3.74
N ALA A 86 -11.85 -8.71 3.16
CA ALA A 86 -11.93 -8.89 1.71
C ALA A 86 -12.69 -7.77 0.97
N ASP A 87 -13.69 -7.17 1.59
CA ASP A 87 -14.47 -6.08 0.99
C ASP A 87 -13.66 -4.79 0.77
N TYR A 88 -12.53 -4.63 1.48
CA TYR A 88 -11.69 -3.43 1.44
C TYR A 88 -10.33 -3.64 0.76
N VAL A 89 -10.20 -4.70 -0.01
CA VAL A 89 -8.95 -5.05 -0.73
C VAL A 89 -8.45 -3.90 -1.61
N LYS A 90 -9.32 -3.10 -2.19
CA LYS A 90 -8.92 -1.89 -2.95
C LYS A 90 -8.05 -0.94 -2.11
N ASN A 91 -8.45 -0.70 -0.87
CA ASN A 91 -7.69 0.15 0.05
C ASN A 91 -6.38 -0.52 0.48
N MET A 92 -6.39 -1.85 0.66
CA MET A 92 -5.18 -2.63 0.91
C MET A 92 -4.18 -2.52 -0.25
N ILE A 93 -4.63 -2.68 -1.49
CA ILE A 93 -3.77 -2.54 -2.69
C ILE A 93 -3.15 -1.14 -2.76
N THR A 94 -3.95 -0.11 -2.53
CA THR A 94 -3.47 1.29 -2.51
C THR A 94 -2.42 1.51 -1.44
N GLY A 95 -2.63 0.98 -0.23
CA GLY A 95 -1.67 1.06 0.86
C GLY A 95 -0.39 0.29 0.55
N ALA A 96 -0.49 -0.95 0.08
CA ALA A 96 0.65 -1.79 -0.25
C ALA A 96 1.54 -1.18 -1.36
N ALA A 97 0.95 -0.55 -2.36
CA ALA A 97 1.70 0.13 -3.42
C ALA A 97 2.61 1.26 -2.94
N GLN A 98 2.40 1.75 -1.72
CA GLN A 98 3.20 2.82 -1.11
C GLN A 98 4.39 2.29 -0.30
N MET A 99 4.49 0.99 -0.05
CA MET A 99 5.46 0.41 0.87
C MET A 99 6.81 0.11 0.21
N ASP A 100 7.88 0.43 0.94
CA ASP A 100 9.25 -0.06 0.65
C ASP A 100 9.47 -1.45 1.28
N GLY A 101 8.67 -1.79 2.27
CA GLY A 101 8.60 -3.10 2.90
C GLY A 101 7.29 -3.28 3.64
N ALA A 102 6.74 -4.49 3.66
CA ALA A 102 5.53 -4.83 4.37
C ALA A 102 5.82 -5.65 5.64
N ILE A 103 4.96 -5.49 6.62
CA ILE A 103 4.92 -6.31 7.84
C ILE A 103 3.68 -7.20 7.73
N LEU A 104 3.89 -8.46 7.43
CA LEU A 104 2.81 -9.45 7.44
C LEU A 104 2.48 -9.84 8.87
N VAL A 105 1.28 -9.51 9.31
CA VAL A 105 0.78 -9.88 10.64
C VAL A 105 -0.06 -11.13 10.54
N CYS A 106 0.41 -12.21 11.12
CA CYS A 106 -0.25 -13.50 11.15
C CYS A 106 -0.43 -13.95 12.60
N SER A 107 -1.65 -14.29 12.98
CA SER A 107 -1.90 -14.81 14.34
C SER A 107 -1.14 -16.12 14.57
N ALA A 108 -0.44 -16.21 15.68
CA ALA A 108 0.24 -17.43 16.08
C ALA A 108 -0.73 -18.56 16.44
N ALA A 109 -1.94 -18.19 16.88
CA ALA A 109 -3.00 -19.15 17.24
C ALA A 109 -3.76 -19.68 16.02
N ASP A 110 -4.04 -18.82 15.03
CA ASP A 110 -4.90 -19.16 13.87
C ASP A 110 -4.09 -19.62 12.65
N GLY A 111 -2.82 -19.23 12.55
CA GLY A 111 -2.00 -19.46 11.36
C GLY A 111 -2.40 -18.65 10.13
N PRO A 112 -1.90 -19.00 8.93
CA PRO A 112 -2.24 -18.31 7.69
C PRO A 112 -3.69 -18.54 7.29
N MET A 113 -4.42 -17.46 7.04
CA MET A 113 -5.83 -17.42 6.68
C MET A 113 -6.01 -16.96 5.21
N PRO A 114 -7.20 -17.02 4.61
CA PRO A 114 -7.40 -16.69 3.20
C PRO A 114 -6.86 -15.31 2.79
N GLN A 115 -7.12 -14.25 3.57
CA GLN A 115 -6.60 -12.93 3.26
C GLN A 115 -5.08 -12.81 3.47
N THR A 116 -4.48 -13.66 4.31
CA THR A 116 -3.01 -13.74 4.42
C THR A 116 -2.40 -14.08 3.06
N ARG A 117 -2.93 -15.10 2.39
CA ARG A 117 -2.50 -15.50 1.04
C ARG A 117 -2.73 -14.40 0.02
N GLU A 118 -3.92 -13.82 0.00
CA GLU A 118 -4.29 -12.76 -0.94
C GLU A 118 -3.40 -11.52 -0.75
N HIS A 119 -3.11 -11.11 0.48
CA HIS A 119 -2.26 -9.95 0.76
C HIS A 119 -0.79 -10.17 0.34
N ILE A 120 -0.24 -11.37 0.51
CA ILE A 120 1.11 -11.69 0.02
C ILE A 120 1.14 -11.61 -1.51
N LEU A 121 0.18 -12.24 -2.18
CA LEU A 121 0.05 -12.21 -3.63
C LEU A 121 -0.06 -10.78 -4.16
N LEU A 122 -0.97 -10.00 -3.62
CA LEU A 122 -1.18 -8.60 -4.03
C LEU A 122 0.05 -7.74 -3.76
N SER A 123 0.72 -7.94 -2.64
CA SER A 123 1.97 -7.22 -2.33
C SER A 123 3.05 -7.50 -3.38
N ARG A 124 3.16 -8.76 -3.83
CA ARG A 124 4.07 -9.12 -4.93
C ARG A 124 3.71 -8.41 -6.22
N GLN A 125 2.43 -8.37 -6.55
CA GLN A 125 1.94 -7.76 -7.80
C GLN A 125 2.11 -6.24 -7.84
N VAL A 126 1.88 -5.54 -6.73
CA VAL A 126 2.10 -4.08 -6.66
C VAL A 126 3.56 -3.71 -6.47
N GLY A 127 4.44 -4.70 -6.34
CA GLY A 127 5.88 -4.51 -6.32
C GLY A 127 6.47 -4.17 -4.94
N VAL A 128 5.83 -4.59 -3.85
CA VAL A 128 6.45 -4.53 -2.51
C VAL A 128 7.71 -5.40 -2.51
N PRO A 129 8.90 -4.82 -2.29
CA PRO A 129 10.15 -5.56 -2.49
C PRO A 129 10.52 -6.47 -1.32
N TYR A 130 10.08 -6.16 -0.11
CA TYR A 130 10.46 -6.88 1.12
C TYR A 130 9.25 -7.13 2.00
N ILE A 131 9.15 -8.32 2.58
CA ILE A 131 8.16 -8.67 3.61
C ILE A 131 8.91 -9.20 4.83
N GLY A 132 8.66 -8.58 6.00
CA GLY A 132 8.96 -9.14 7.31
C GLY A 132 7.68 -9.71 7.92
N VAL A 133 7.78 -10.64 8.85
CA VAL A 133 6.62 -11.30 9.46
C VAL A 133 6.60 -11.08 10.96
N VAL A 134 5.42 -10.77 11.48
CA VAL A 134 5.11 -10.82 12.91
C VAL A 134 4.07 -11.91 13.15
N ARG A 135 4.45 -12.92 13.94
CA ARG A 135 3.51 -13.90 14.47
C ARG A 135 2.94 -13.36 15.76
N ASN A 136 1.81 -12.68 15.61
CA ASN A 136 1.14 -11.96 16.67
C ASN A 136 0.28 -12.86 17.55
N LYS A 137 -0.17 -12.37 18.70
CA LYS A 137 -0.99 -13.12 19.68
C LYS A 137 -0.25 -14.36 20.22
N ALA A 138 1.05 -14.29 20.33
CA ALA A 138 1.86 -15.39 20.84
C ALA A 138 1.58 -15.71 22.33
N ASP A 139 1.02 -14.75 23.06
CA ASP A 139 0.51 -14.93 24.43
C ASP A 139 -0.66 -15.93 24.54
N MET A 140 -1.30 -16.26 23.43
CA MET A 140 -2.39 -17.24 23.36
C MET A 140 -1.92 -18.67 23.03
N VAL A 141 -0.61 -18.90 22.83
CA VAL A 141 -0.07 -20.18 22.40
C VAL A 141 1.03 -20.63 23.36
N ASP A 142 0.77 -21.75 24.05
CA ASP A 142 1.72 -22.34 25.00
C ASP A 142 2.53 -23.49 24.38
N ASP A 143 2.19 -23.94 23.17
CA ASP A 143 2.78 -25.07 22.49
C ASP A 143 3.87 -24.63 21.50
N ALA A 144 5.12 -24.99 21.79
CA ALA A 144 6.27 -24.66 20.94
C ALA A 144 6.21 -25.36 19.57
N GLU A 145 5.63 -26.56 19.48
CA GLU A 145 5.50 -27.29 18.21
C GLU A 145 4.52 -26.59 17.26
N LEU A 146 3.41 -26.04 17.81
CA LEU A 146 2.46 -25.23 17.03
C LEU A 146 3.10 -23.94 16.53
N LEU A 147 3.94 -23.30 17.33
CA LEU A 147 4.70 -22.12 16.90
C LEU A 147 5.65 -22.47 15.74
N GLU A 148 6.37 -23.57 15.81
CA GLU A 148 7.28 -24.01 14.76
C GLU A 148 6.54 -24.38 13.47
N LEU A 149 5.45 -25.15 13.59
CA LEU A 149 4.63 -25.55 12.44
C LEU A 149 4.08 -24.33 11.70
N GLY A 150 3.47 -23.38 12.41
CA GLY A 150 2.92 -22.20 11.80
C GLY A 150 4.00 -21.26 11.21
N GLU A 151 5.24 -21.28 11.72
CA GLU A 151 6.35 -20.59 11.07
C GLU A 151 6.67 -21.20 9.71
N ARG A 152 6.75 -22.54 9.62
CA ARG A 152 6.96 -23.24 8.35
C ARG A 152 5.88 -22.94 7.34
N GLU A 153 4.61 -22.97 7.74
CA GLU A 153 3.49 -22.65 6.85
C GLU A 153 3.59 -21.24 6.26
N VAL A 154 4.00 -20.24 7.06
CA VAL A 154 4.20 -18.87 6.56
C VAL A 154 5.37 -18.80 5.60
N ARG A 155 6.49 -19.48 5.88
CA ARG A 155 7.67 -19.52 5.00
C ARG A 155 7.35 -20.17 3.66
N ASP A 156 6.65 -21.30 3.67
CA ASP A 156 6.22 -22.02 2.47
C ASP A 156 5.26 -21.15 1.64
N LEU A 157 4.37 -20.42 2.29
CA LEU A 157 3.46 -19.51 1.65
C LEU A 157 4.20 -18.34 0.97
N LEU A 158 5.18 -17.76 1.63
CA LEU A 158 6.02 -16.70 1.04
C LEU A 158 6.81 -17.21 -0.18
N ASN A 159 7.40 -18.40 -0.08
CA ASN A 159 8.12 -19.05 -1.19
C ASN A 159 7.18 -19.29 -2.38
N THR A 160 5.94 -19.68 -2.14
CA THR A 160 4.92 -19.90 -3.19
C THR A 160 4.66 -18.65 -4.02
N TYR A 161 4.78 -17.46 -3.43
CA TYR A 161 4.57 -16.18 -4.10
C TYR A 161 5.86 -15.40 -4.41
N ASP A 162 6.97 -16.12 -4.59
CA ASP A 162 8.28 -15.57 -4.99
C ASP A 162 8.90 -14.56 -4.00
N PHE A 163 8.56 -14.67 -2.73
CA PHE A 163 9.32 -14.03 -1.66
C PHE A 163 10.32 -15.03 -1.06
N PRO A 164 11.49 -14.58 -0.57
CA PRO A 164 12.51 -15.47 0.02
C PRO A 164 12.07 -15.94 1.42
N GLY A 165 11.08 -16.84 1.49
CA GLY A 165 10.46 -17.27 2.74
C GLY A 165 11.45 -17.84 3.77
N ASP A 166 12.49 -18.55 3.30
CA ASP A 166 13.51 -19.14 4.18
C ASP A 166 14.40 -18.08 4.84
N ASP A 167 14.65 -16.96 4.15
CA ASP A 167 15.48 -15.85 4.64
C ASP A 167 14.65 -14.72 5.27
N THR A 168 13.34 -14.79 5.21
CA THR A 168 12.44 -13.77 5.75
C THR A 168 12.52 -13.73 7.28
N PRO A 169 12.76 -12.55 7.89
CA PRO A 169 12.74 -12.41 9.34
C PRO A 169 11.33 -12.60 9.88
N ILE A 170 11.22 -13.43 10.92
CA ILE A 170 9.97 -13.69 11.63
C ILE A 170 10.16 -13.32 13.10
N ILE A 171 9.31 -12.42 13.59
CA ILE A 171 9.26 -12.01 14.98
C ILE A 171 8.03 -12.64 15.63
N ILE A 172 8.23 -13.32 16.74
CA ILE A 172 7.14 -13.86 17.56
C ILE A 172 6.85 -12.88 18.68
N GLY A 173 5.59 -12.44 18.82
CA GLY A 173 5.23 -11.44 19.81
C GLY A 173 3.73 -11.28 20.03
N SER A 174 3.41 -10.40 20.98
CA SER A 174 2.06 -9.96 21.29
C SER A 174 2.01 -8.43 21.25
N ALA A 175 1.35 -7.89 20.24
CA ALA A 175 1.16 -6.44 20.10
C ALA A 175 0.35 -5.87 21.26
N LEU A 176 -0.62 -6.62 21.77
CA LEU A 176 -1.44 -6.19 22.92
C LEU A 176 -0.58 -6.05 24.18
N MET A 177 0.27 -7.04 24.48
CA MET A 177 1.20 -6.97 25.63
C MET A 177 2.14 -5.77 25.51
N ALA A 178 2.69 -5.54 24.31
CA ALA A 178 3.55 -4.38 24.07
C ALA A 178 2.82 -3.06 24.26
N LEU A 179 1.56 -2.96 23.79
CA LEU A 179 0.71 -1.78 23.96
C LEU A 179 0.39 -1.51 25.43
N GLU A 180 0.23 -2.57 26.24
CA GLU A 180 0.04 -2.48 27.69
C GLU A 180 1.35 -2.25 28.48
N GLY A 181 2.49 -2.17 27.80
CA GLY A 181 3.80 -2.00 28.42
C GLY A 181 4.34 -3.26 29.11
N LYS A 182 3.79 -4.43 28.80
CA LYS A 182 4.21 -5.74 29.32
C LYS A 182 5.26 -6.38 28.42
N ASP A 183 6.08 -7.25 28.99
CA ASP A 183 7.15 -7.95 28.25
C ASP A 183 7.40 -9.36 28.78
N ASP A 184 6.37 -10.05 29.21
CA ASP A 184 6.47 -11.41 29.73
C ASP A 184 7.06 -12.34 28.65
N ASN A 185 8.08 -13.09 29.00
CA ASN A 185 8.85 -13.96 28.08
C ASN A 185 9.48 -13.25 26.86
N GLY A 186 9.60 -11.92 26.88
CA GLY A 186 10.17 -11.13 25.80
C GLY A 186 9.32 -11.05 24.54
N ILE A 187 8.00 -11.33 24.63
CA ILE A 187 7.07 -11.29 23.48
C ILE A 187 6.25 -9.99 23.41
N GLY A 188 6.40 -9.06 24.36
CA GLY A 188 5.75 -7.77 24.37
C GLY A 188 6.61 -6.65 23.80
N VAL A 189 7.03 -5.72 24.67
CA VAL A 189 7.82 -4.53 24.30
C VAL A 189 9.13 -4.94 23.60
N SER A 190 9.87 -5.92 24.10
CA SER A 190 11.12 -6.40 23.49
C SER A 190 10.91 -6.94 22.09
N ALA A 191 9.83 -7.66 21.82
CA ALA A 191 9.50 -8.16 20.49
C ALA A 191 9.26 -7.04 19.50
N VAL A 192 8.57 -5.97 19.89
CA VAL A 192 8.32 -4.77 19.03
C VAL A 192 9.63 -4.02 18.79
N GLN A 193 10.48 -3.85 19.79
CA GLN A 193 11.81 -3.25 19.62
C GLN A 193 12.66 -4.07 18.63
N LYS A 194 12.67 -5.40 18.78
CA LYS A 194 13.35 -6.31 17.86
C LYS A 194 12.79 -6.22 16.43
N LEU A 195 11.48 -6.07 16.27
CA LEU A 195 10.87 -5.85 14.96
C LEU A 195 11.42 -4.60 14.29
N VAL A 196 11.47 -3.48 15.00
CA VAL A 196 11.98 -2.20 14.45
C VAL A 196 13.46 -2.31 14.07
N GLU A 197 14.30 -2.89 14.94
CA GLU A 197 15.72 -3.14 14.65
C GLU A 197 15.90 -4.08 13.45
N THR A 198 15.02 -5.07 13.31
CA THR A 198 15.01 -6.00 12.18
C THR A 198 14.64 -5.25 10.88
N LEU A 199 13.65 -4.38 10.91
CA LEU A 199 13.30 -3.56 9.75
C LEU A 199 14.46 -2.64 9.34
N ASP A 200 15.16 -2.05 10.31
CA ASP A 200 16.35 -1.20 10.06
C ASP A 200 17.45 -1.94 9.29
N SER A 201 17.66 -3.23 9.58
CA SER A 201 18.69 -4.03 8.95
C SER A 201 18.26 -4.79 7.71
N TYR A 202 16.99 -5.22 7.66
CA TYR A 202 16.47 -6.09 6.59
C TYR A 202 16.01 -5.31 5.36
N ILE A 203 15.35 -4.17 5.55
CA ILE A 203 14.92 -3.32 4.44
C ILE A 203 16.09 -2.38 4.08
N PRO A 204 16.70 -2.50 2.88
CA PRO A 204 17.74 -1.56 2.48
C PRO A 204 17.17 -0.14 2.34
N GLU A 205 18.03 0.87 2.44
CA GLU A 205 17.63 2.25 2.19
C GLU A 205 17.14 2.38 0.74
N PRO A 206 15.87 2.82 0.53
CA PRO A 206 15.31 2.85 -0.80
C PRO A 206 16.00 3.91 -1.67
N VAL A 207 16.31 3.54 -2.92
CA VAL A 207 16.75 4.49 -3.94
C VAL A 207 15.55 5.28 -4.43
N ARG A 208 15.57 6.59 -4.26
CA ARG A 208 14.46 7.48 -4.65
C ARG A 208 14.71 8.11 -6.01
N ALA A 209 13.70 8.07 -6.89
CA ALA A 209 13.75 8.64 -8.22
C ALA A 209 13.51 10.17 -8.18
N ILE A 210 14.35 10.90 -7.47
CA ILE A 210 14.22 12.37 -7.27
C ILE A 210 14.55 13.17 -8.53
N ASP A 211 15.36 12.64 -9.43
CA ASP A 211 15.79 13.31 -10.66
C ASP A 211 14.79 13.19 -11.83
N GLN A 212 13.72 12.43 -11.63
CA GLN A 212 12.65 12.29 -12.61
C GLN A 212 11.57 13.36 -12.45
N PRO A 213 10.75 13.63 -13.50
CA PRO A 213 9.64 14.55 -13.39
C PRO A 213 8.66 14.15 -12.29
N PHE A 214 8.21 15.11 -11.49
CA PHE A 214 7.27 14.88 -10.39
C PHE A 214 6.02 14.13 -10.83
N LEU A 215 5.64 13.13 -10.05
CA LEU A 215 4.37 12.40 -10.16
C LEU A 215 3.95 11.88 -8.79
N MET A 216 2.68 12.13 -8.45
CA MET A 216 2.05 11.63 -7.22
C MET A 216 0.65 11.13 -7.50
N PRO A 217 0.37 9.82 -7.34
CA PRO A 217 -0.99 9.29 -7.36
C PRO A 217 -1.82 9.87 -6.22
N ILE A 218 -3.05 10.28 -6.50
CA ILE A 218 -3.97 10.83 -5.50
C ILE A 218 -4.67 9.69 -4.78
N GLU A 219 -4.51 9.63 -3.48
CA GLU A 219 -5.13 8.65 -2.59
C GLU A 219 -6.43 9.17 -1.99
N ASP A 220 -6.39 10.35 -1.37
CA ASP A 220 -7.54 11.00 -0.76
C ASP A 220 -7.63 12.49 -1.09
N VAL A 221 -8.84 13.04 -0.98
CA VAL A 221 -9.15 14.44 -1.24
C VAL A 221 -9.92 15.03 -0.07
N PHE A 222 -9.39 16.09 0.52
CA PHE A 222 -9.98 16.79 1.64
C PHE A 222 -10.24 18.25 1.32
N SER A 223 -11.32 18.81 1.89
CA SER A 223 -11.53 20.24 1.94
C SER A 223 -11.18 20.78 3.31
N ILE A 224 -10.32 21.79 3.34
CA ILE A 224 -9.96 22.48 4.59
C ILE A 224 -10.61 23.87 4.55
N SER A 225 -11.50 24.15 5.50
CA SER A 225 -12.16 25.45 5.60
C SER A 225 -11.14 26.58 5.66
N GLY A 226 -11.29 27.57 4.78
CA GLY A 226 -10.39 28.74 4.68
C GLY A 226 -9.02 28.46 4.01
N ARG A 227 -8.70 27.22 3.64
CA ARG A 227 -7.41 26.86 3.00
C ARG A 227 -7.56 26.28 1.58
N GLY A 228 -8.67 25.60 1.29
CA GLY A 228 -8.94 25.02 -0.03
C GLY A 228 -8.89 23.49 -0.03
N THR A 229 -8.64 22.92 -1.19
CA THR A 229 -8.58 21.47 -1.40
C THR A 229 -7.16 20.94 -1.18
N VAL A 230 -7.05 19.87 -0.41
CA VAL A 230 -5.82 19.13 -0.17
C VAL A 230 -5.96 17.74 -0.74
N VAL A 231 -4.98 17.31 -1.51
CA VAL A 231 -4.87 15.94 -2.01
C VAL A 231 -3.69 15.26 -1.32
N THR A 232 -3.86 14.01 -0.97
CA THR A 232 -2.82 13.21 -0.32
C THR A 232 -2.37 12.07 -1.20
N GLY A 233 -1.15 11.65 -1.03
CA GLY A 233 -0.56 10.49 -1.70
C GLY A 233 0.92 10.37 -1.42
N ARG A 234 1.50 9.26 -1.88
CA ARG A 234 2.94 9.08 -1.91
C ARG A 234 3.51 9.68 -3.19
N VAL A 235 4.53 10.49 -3.09
CA VAL A 235 5.28 10.96 -4.25
C VAL A 235 5.99 9.77 -4.88
N GLU A 236 5.58 9.37 -6.08
CA GLU A 236 6.13 8.21 -6.81
C GLU A 236 7.53 8.52 -7.34
N ARG A 237 7.73 9.74 -7.88
CA ARG A 237 8.99 10.21 -8.41
C ARG A 237 9.07 11.74 -8.39
N GLY A 238 10.28 12.27 -8.48
CA GLY A 238 10.56 13.68 -8.58
C GLY A 238 10.41 14.45 -7.26
N ILE A 239 10.34 15.74 -7.40
CA ILE A 239 10.18 16.71 -6.30
C ILE A 239 9.11 17.71 -6.69
N ILE A 240 8.25 18.06 -5.74
CA ILE A 240 7.28 19.16 -5.85
C ILE A 240 7.62 20.24 -4.84
N LYS A 241 7.72 21.49 -5.28
CA LYS A 241 7.94 22.65 -4.44
C LYS A 241 6.70 23.51 -4.33
N VAL A 242 6.60 24.24 -3.24
CA VAL A 242 5.56 25.26 -3.07
C VAL A 242 5.68 26.30 -4.18
N GLN A 243 4.56 26.71 -4.76
CA GLN A 243 4.38 27.61 -5.90
C GLN A 243 4.67 26.98 -7.29
N GLU A 244 4.96 25.70 -7.38
CA GLU A 244 5.07 25.02 -8.68
C GLU A 244 3.71 24.70 -9.29
N GLU A 245 3.63 24.82 -10.62
CA GLU A 245 2.47 24.39 -11.42
C GLU A 245 2.47 22.87 -11.57
N VAL A 246 1.28 22.27 -11.43
CA VAL A 246 1.06 20.85 -11.64
C VAL A 246 -0.17 20.63 -12.51
N GLU A 247 -0.23 19.47 -13.16
CA GLU A 247 -1.41 18.95 -13.86
C GLU A 247 -2.10 17.88 -13.02
N ILE A 248 -3.43 17.87 -13.08
CA ILE A 248 -4.29 16.81 -12.58
C ILE A 248 -4.69 15.96 -13.77
N VAL A 249 -4.25 14.70 -13.83
CA VAL A 249 -4.33 13.84 -15.00
C VAL A 249 -5.09 12.55 -14.70
N GLY A 250 -5.96 12.14 -15.61
CA GLY A 250 -6.74 10.90 -15.54
C GLY A 250 -8.20 11.12 -15.19
N ILE A 251 -9.04 10.17 -15.52
CA ILE A 251 -10.48 10.08 -15.26
C ILE A 251 -11.28 11.24 -15.89
N LYS A 252 -10.93 12.46 -15.58
CA LYS A 252 -11.52 13.71 -16.09
C LYS A 252 -10.57 14.40 -17.06
N ALA A 253 -11.03 15.47 -17.69
CA ALA A 253 -10.18 16.34 -18.50
C ALA A 253 -9.00 16.86 -17.68
N THR A 254 -7.80 16.84 -18.26
CA THR A 254 -6.59 17.35 -17.62
C THR A 254 -6.74 18.83 -17.29
N THR A 255 -6.46 19.19 -16.05
CA THR A 255 -6.50 20.56 -15.55
C THR A 255 -5.16 20.96 -14.95
N LYS A 256 -4.86 22.25 -14.93
CA LYS A 256 -3.68 22.81 -14.30
C LYS A 256 -4.04 23.53 -13.01
N THR A 257 -3.17 23.43 -12.03
CA THR A 257 -3.26 24.14 -10.77
C THR A 257 -1.87 24.42 -10.21
N THR A 258 -1.80 25.10 -9.08
CA THR A 258 -0.54 25.45 -8.41
C THR A 258 -0.54 24.82 -7.02
N CYS A 259 0.58 24.18 -6.66
CA CYS A 259 0.85 23.74 -5.31
C CYS A 259 1.09 24.97 -4.41
N THR A 260 0.24 25.21 -3.43
CA THR A 260 0.37 26.33 -2.50
C THR A 260 0.90 25.93 -1.13
N GLY A 261 1.02 24.66 -0.86
CA GLY A 261 1.57 24.14 0.39
C GLY A 261 1.81 22.65 0.30
N VAL A 262 2.81 22.20 1.03
CA VAL A 262 3.14 20.76 1.20
C VAL A 262 3.20 20.47 2.69
N GLU A 263 2.54 19.41 3.12
CA GLU A 263 2.49 18.97 4.52
C GLU A 263 2.77 17.47 4.61
N MET A 264 3.47 17.06 5.66
CA MET A 264 3.64 15.65 6.02
C MET A 264 3.44 15.51 7.53
N PHE A 265 2.55 14.61 7.95
CA PHE A 265 2.19 14.41 9.37
C PHE A 265 1.86 15.72 10.10
N ARG A 266 1.09 16.61 9.45
CA ARG A 266 0.68 17.94 9.95
C ARG A 266 1.83 18.94 10.13
N LYS A 267 3.05 18.62 9.68
CA LYS A 267 4.18 19.53 9.64
C LYS A 267 4.35 20.13 8.25
N LEU A 268 4.80 21.37 8.17
CA LEU A 268 5.02 22.06 6.90
C LEU A 268 6.33 21.61 6.24
N LEU A 269 6.31 21.54 4.92
CA LEU A 269 7.46 21.27 4.07
C LEU A 269 7.59 22.36 3.01
N ASP A 270 8.82 22.69 2.62
CA ASP A 270 9.09 23.58 1.46
C ASP A 270 8.94 22.80 0.16
N GLU A 271 9.18 21.49 0.19
CA GLU A 271 9.07 20.56 -0.93
C GLU A 271 8.68 19.16 -0.47
N GLY A 272 8.01 18.41 -1.37
CA GLY A 272 7.75 16.96 -1.22
C GLY A 272 8.65 16.18 -2.18
N ARG A 273 9.29 15.12 -1.68
CA ARG A 273 10.25 14.29 -2.44
C ARG A 273 9.72 12.90 -2.69
N ALA A 274 10.22 12.26 -3.75
CA ALA A 274 9.94 10.86 -4.05
C ALA A 274 10.07 9.98 -2.80
N GLY A 275 9.07 9.14 -2.57
CA GLY A 275 8.96 8.27 -1.41
C GLY A 275 8.20 8.87 -0.22
N GLU A 276 7.98 10.16 -0.16
CA GLU A 276 7.27 10.80 0.94
C GLU A 276 5.76 10.78 0.74
N ASN A 277 5.02 10.49 1.82
CA ASN A 277 3.56 10.64 1.86
C ASN A 277 3.23 12.06 2.27
N VAL A 278 2.65 12.82 1.36
CA VAL A 278 2.40 14.25 1.56
C VAL A 278 0.96 14.64 1.26
N GLY A 279 0.52 15.71 1.90
CA GLY A 279 -0.67 16.45 1.52
C GLY A 279 -0.26 17.69 0.74
N ILE A 280 -0.85 17.88 -0.44
CA ILE A 280 -0.59 19.02 -1.32
C ILE A 280 -1.82 19.89 -1.39
N LEU A 281 -1.65 21.16 -1.04
CA LEU A 281 -2.69 22.18 -1.12
C LEU A 281 -2.73 22.74 -2.54
N LEU A 282 -3.89 22.70 -3.17
CA LEU A 282 -4.11 23.12 -4.56
C LEU A 282 -4.86 24.45 -4.63
N ARG A 283 -4.34 25.37 -5.45
CA ARG A 283 -4.96 26.69 -5.65
C ARG A 283 -6.21 26.60 -6.51
N GLY A 284 -7.33 27.17 -6.02
CA GLY A 284 -8.53 27.34 -6.81
C GLY A 284 -9.22 26.06 -7.28
N THR A 285 -8.78 24.90 -6.77
CA THR A 285 -9.35 23.59 -7.09
C THR A 285 -10.41 23.25 -6.04
N LYS A 286 -11.62 22.94 -6.51
CA LYS A 286 -12.68 22.47 -5.63
C LYS A 286 -12.55 20.95 -5.41
N ARG A 287 -13.16 20.45 -4.33
CA ARG A 287 -13.11 19.03 -4.00
C ARG A 287 -13.71 18.15 -5.11
N GLU A 288 -14.77 18.61 -5.77
CA GLU A 288 -15.43 17.92 -6.89
C GLU A 288 -14.63 17.90 -8.21
N ASP A 289 -13.61 18.77 -8.34
CA ASP A 289 -12.77 18.85 -9.54
C ASP A 289 -11.68 17.77 -9.56
N VAL A 290 -11.38 17.18 -8.42
CA VAL A 290 -10.31 16.19 -8.25
C VAL A 290 -10.82 14.97 -7.49
N GLU A 291 -10.31 13.80 -7.86
CA GLU A 291 -10.72 12.54 -7.21
C GLU A 291 -9.58 11.53 -7.13
N ARG A 292 -9.76 10.55 -6.25
CA ARG A 292 -8.87 9.40 -6.14
C ARG A 292 -8.72 8.68 -7.49
N GLY A 293 -7.50 8.31 -7.83
CA GLY A 293 -7.16 7.64 -9.08
C GLY A 293 -6.60 8.56 -10.15
N GLN A 294 -6.79 9.87 -10.02
CA GLN A 294 -6.02 10.85 -10.77
C GLN A 294 -4.60 10.94 -10.22
N VAL A 295 -3.70 11.54 -10.98
CA VAL A 295 -2.34 11.84 -10.52
C VAL A 295 -2.09 13.35 -10.59
N LEU A 296 -1.25 13.85 -9.67
CA LEU A 296 -0.58 15.13 -9.84
C LEU A 296 0.74 14.88 -10.56
N ALA A 297 1.04 15.66 -11.58
CA ALA A 297 2.27 15.51 -12.35
C ALA A 297 2.85 16.87 -12.74
N LYS A 298 4.16 16.89 -13.02
CA LYS A 298 4.78 18.00 -13.70
C LYS A 298 4.10 18.18 -15.07
N PRO A 299 3.72 19.43 -15.47
CA PRO A 299 3.01 19.65 -16.70
C PRO A 299 3.67 19.01 -17.93
N GLY A 300 2.85 18.30 -18.73
CA GLY A 300 3.25 17.69 -19.99
C GLY A 300 4.05 16.39 -19.88
N THR A 301 4.22 15.81 -18.67
CA THR A 301 5.08 14.63 -18.47
C THR A 301 4.34 13.29 -18.49
N ILE A 302 3.03 13.29 -18.30
CA ILE A 302 2.17 12.11 -18.43
C ILE A 302 0.82 12.51 -19.01
N LYS A 303 0.19 11.58 -19.74
CA LYS A 303 -1.11 11.79 -20.38
C LYS A 303 -2.11 10.72 -19.96
N PRO A 304 -3.42 11.01 -20.02
CA PRO A 304 -4.46 10.00 -19.84
C PRO A 304 -4.62 9.16 -21.10
N HIS A 305 -4.85 7.85 -20.92
CA HIS A 305 -5.02 6.87 -21.99
C HIS A 305 -6.13 5.89 -21.69
N THR A 306 -6.77 5.38 -22.75
CA THR A 306 -7.87 4.43 -22.66
C THR A 306 -7.55 3.08 -23.28
N LYS A 307 -6.60 3.00 -24.20
CA LYS A 307 -6.29 1.77 -24.94
C LYS A 307 -4.81 1.45 -24.96
N PHE A 308 -4.48 0.20 -24.62
CA PHE A 308 -3.09 -0.25 -24.53
C PHE A 308 -2.94 -1.74 -24.79
N GLU A 309 -1.75 -2.14 -25.26
CA GLU A 309 -1.29 -3.52 -25.27
C GLU A 309 -0.67 -3.85 -23.90
N CYS A 310 -0.90 -5.05 -23.41
CA CYS A 310 -0.35 -5.50 -22.15
C CYS A 310 0.08 -6.96 -22.19
N GLU A 311 0.98 -7.30 -21.29
CA GLU A 311 1.36 -8.67 -20.95
C GLU A 311 0.73 -9.02 -19.61
N VAL A 312 -0.03 -10.11 -19.56
CA VAL A 312 -0.82 -10.52 -18.39
C VAL A 312 -0.50 -11.95 -18.02
N TYR A 313 -0.28 -12.18 -16.75
CA TYR A 313 -0.31 -13.49 -16.13
C TYR A 313 -1.70 -13.70 -15.49
N VAL A 314 -2.37 -14.77 -15.90
CA VAL A 314 -3.67 -15.15 -15.36
C VAL A 314 -3.44 -16.16 -14.23
N LEU A 315 -3.88 -15.80 -13.01
CA LEU A 315 -3.67 -16.65 -11.84
C LEU A 315 -4.32 -18.02 -12.03
N SER A 316 -3.62 -19.06 -11.60
CA SER A 316 -4.17 -20.41 -11.56
C SER A 316 -5.25 -20.54 -10.49
N LYS A 317 -6.00 -21.65 -10.54
CA LYS A 317 -7.00 -21.98 -9.52
C LYS A 317 -6.37 -22.11 -8.13
N GLU A 318 -5.20 -22.72 -8.06
CA GLU A 318 -4.43 -22.95 -6.82
C GLU A 318 -3.98 -21.65 -6.19
N GLU A 319 -3.69 -20.63 -7.01
CA GLU A 319 -3.34 -19.27 -6.59
C GLU A 319 -4.57 -18.41 -6.20
N GLY A 320 -5.75 -18.98 -6.21
CA GLY A 320 -7.01 -18.28 -5.90
C GLY A 320 -7.64 -17.54 -7.08
N GLY A 321 -7.14 -17.76 -8.29
CA GLY A 321 -7.65 -17.21 -9.52
C GLY A 321 -8.98 -17.82 -10.01
N ARG A 322 -9.26 -17.65 -11.30
CA ARG A 322 -10.46 -18.25 -11.93
C ARG A 322 -10.37 -19.77 -11.98
N HIS A 323 -11.53 -20.41 -11.97
CA HIS A 323 -11.64 -21.86 -12.18
C HIS A 323 -11.98 -22.22 -13.63
N THR A 324 -12.37 -21.23 -14.41
CA THR A 324 -12.80 -21.38 -15.81
C THR A 324 -12.04 -20.40 -16.71
N PRO A 325 -11.87 -20.71 -18.00
CA PRO A 325 -11.28 -19.79 -18.95
C PRO A 325 -12.12 -18.53 -19.10
N PHE A 326 -11.52 -17.46 -19.63
CA PHE A 326 -12.27 -16.32 -20.13
C PHE A 326 -12.10 -16.20 -21.66
N PHE A 327 -13.02 -15.48 -22.28
CA PHE A 327 -13.15 -15.36 -23.71
C PHE A 327 -13.03 -13.90 -24.16
N LYS A 328 -12.98 -13.67 -25.46
CA LYS A 328 -13.06 -12.34 -26.05
C LYS A 328 -14.23 -11.55 -25.48
N GLY A 329 -14.01 -10.29 -25.16
CA GLY A 329 -15.01 -9.41 -24.55
C GLY A 329 -15.12 -9.54 -23.03
N TYR A 330 -14.19 -10.25 -22.38
CA TYR A 330 -14.05 -10.25 -20.93
C TYR A 330 -13.88 -8.83 -20.37
N ARG A 331 -14.65 -8.47 -19.34
CA ARG A 331 -14.71 -7.09 -18.80
C ARG A 331 -14.50 -7.05 -17.29
N PRO A 332 -13.28 -7.32 -16.80
CA PRO A 332 -12.96 -7.23 -15.38
C PRO A 332 -12.63 -5.80 -14.95
N GLN A 333 -12.28 -5.64 -13.67
CA GLN A 333 -11.73 -4.43 -13.09
C GLN A 333 -10.20 -4.44 -13.20
N PHE A 334 -9.64 -3.34 -13.70
CA PHE A 334 -8.19 -3.10 -13.79
C PHE A 334 -7.79 -2.11 -12.70
N TYR A 335 -6.90 -2.52 -11.83
CA TYR A 335 -6.42 -1.71 -10.70
C TYR A 335 -5.11 -1.05 -11.06
N PHE A 336 -5.14 0.27 -11.22
CA PHE A 336 -3.98 1.10 -11.49
C PHE A 336 -3.72 2.03 -10.31
N ARG A 337 -2.51 2.01 -9.75
CA ARG A 337 -2.14 2.88 -8.62
C ARG A 337 -3.22 2.90 -7.53
N THR A 338 -4.01 3.96 -7.45
CA THR A 338 -4.98 4.19 -6.37
C THR A 338 -6.44 3.96 -6.75
N THR A 339 -6.72 3.47 -7.97
CA THR A 339 -8.09 3.27 -8.44
C THR A 339 -8.25 2.02 -9.31
N ASP A 340 -9.49 1.66 -9.54
CA ASP A 340 -9.90 0.63 -10.49
C ASP A 340 -10.78 1.21 -11.59
N VAL A 341 -10.71 0.60 -12.76
CA VAL A 341 -11.52 0.95 -13.92
C VAL A 341 -11.90 -0.31 -14.69
N THR A 342 -13.10 -0.38 -15.17
CA THR A 342 -13.55 -1.48 -16.03
C THR A 342 -12.86 -1.40 -17.39
N GLY A 343 -12.34 -2.54 -17.87
CA GLY A 343 -11.72 -2.64 -19.19
C GLY A 343 -12.24 -3.83 -19.97
N ASN A 344 -12.32 -3.67 -21.28
CA ASN A 344 -12.68 -4.73 -22.22
C ASN A 344 -11.42 -5.36 -22.80
N CYS A 345 -11.30 -6.69 -22.72
CA CYS A 345 -10.16 -7.45 -23.20
C CYS A 345 -10.38 -7.92 -24.66
N GLU A 346 -9.44 -7.63 -25.53
CA GLU A 346 -9.35 -8.14 -26.88
C GLU A 346 -8.19 -9.14 -26.94
N LEU A 347 -8.51 -10.39 -27.28
CA LEU A 347 -7.52 -11.46 -27.41
C LEU A 347 -6.80 -11.40 -28.76
N PRO A 348 -5.56 -11.91 -28.85
CA PRO A 348 -4.84 -12.02 -30.13
C PRO A 348 -5.62 -12.83 -31.16
N GLU A 349 -5.30 -12.59 -32.43
CA GLU A 349 -5.88 -13.37 -33.54
C GLU A 349 -5.58 -14.87 -33.36
N GLY A 350 -6.62 -15.70 -33.53
CA GLY A 350 -6.52 -17.15 -33.35
C GLY A 350 -6.60 -17.65 -31.91
N VAL A 351 -6.69 -16.75 -30.93
CA VAL A 351 -6.92 -17.12 -29.52
C VAL A 351 -8.38 -16.92 -29.17
N GLU A 352 -9.08 -18.02 -28.91
CA GLU A 352 -10.51 -17.98 -28.55
C GLU A 352 -10.74 -17.85 -27.04
N MET A 353 -9.84 -18.43 -26.23
CA MET A 353 -9.94 -18.43 -24.79
C MET A 353 -8.56 -18.36 -24.11
N VAL A 354 -8.56 -17.93 -22.85
CA VAL A 354 -7.39 -17.88 -21.98
C VAL A 354 -7.67 -18.70 -20.72
N MET A 355 -6.78 -19.64 -20.43
CA MET A 355 -6.91 -20.54 -19.29
C MET A 355 -6.27 -19.93 -18.04
N PRO A 356 -6.77 -20.26 -16.83
CA PRO A 356 -6.04 -19.99 -15.60
C PRO A 356 -4.62 -20.59 -15.66
N GLY A 357 -3.60 -19.78 -15.27
CA GLY A 357 -2.19 -20.13 -15.37
C GLY A 357 -1.48 -19.68 -16.65
N ASP A 358 -2.21 -19.15 -17.63
CA ASP A 358 -1.63 -18.69 -18.88
C ASP A 358 -0.96 -17.31 -18.76
N ASN A 359 0.07 -17.12 -19.58
CA ASN A 359 0.59 -15.80 -19.93
C ASN A 359 0.02 -15.39 -21.29
N ILE A 360 -0.52 -14.18 -21.39
CA ILE A 360 -1.16 -13.70 -22.60
C ILE A 360 -0.80 -12.23 -22.91
N LYS A 361 -0.59 -11.93 -24.17
CA LYS A 361 -0.58 -10.55 -24.68
C LYS A 361 -1.98 -10.22 -25.16
N MET A 362 -2.53 -9.11 -24.70
CA MET A 362 -3.85 -8.68 -25.13
C MET A 362 -3.94 -7.16 -25.21
N VAL A 363 -4.98 -6.69 -25.87
CA VAL A 363 -5.32 -5.28 -25.96
C VAL A 363 -6.49 -5.01 -25.00
N VAL A 364 -6.36 -3.96 -24.21
CA VAL A 364 -7.40 -3.54 -23.25
C VAL A 364 -7.89 -2.15 -23.62
N THR A 365 -9.21 -1.99 -23.60
CA THR A 365 -9.87 -0.68 -23.74
C THR A 365 -10.61 -0.37 -22.46
N LEU A 366 -10.20 0.68 -21.76
CA LEU A 366 -10.79 1.13 -20.50
C LEU A 366 -12.02 2.01 -20.75
N ILE A 367 -12.99 1.99 -19.83
CA ILE A 367 -14.18 2.84 -19.91
C ILE A 367 -13.92 4.29 -19.49
N ALA A 368 -12.79 4.56 -18.84
CA ALA A 368 -12.35 5.89 -18.44
C ALA A 368 -10.84 6.03 -18.65
N PRO A 369 -10.34 7.23 -18.99
CA PRO A 369 -8.91 7.43 -19.19
C PRO A 369 -8.15 7.38 -17.86
N ILE A 370 -6.98 6.76 -17.88
CA ILE A 370 -6.07 6.65 -16.73
C ILE A 370 -4.73 7.29 -17.11
N ALA A 371 -4.13 8.03 -16.21
CA ALA A 371 -2.76 8.53 -16.35
C ALA A 371 -1.81 7.33 -16.48
N MET A 372 -1.19 7.17 -17.64
CA MET A 372 -0.52 5.92 -18.03
C MET A 372 0.77 6.19 -18.78
N GLU A 373 1.72 5.29 -18.59
CA GLU A 373 2.96 5.20 -19.36
C GLU A 373 3.32 3.72 -19.55
N ASP A 374 4.20 3.44 -20.52
CA ASP A 374 4.70 2.10 -20.72
C ASP A 374 5.41 1.59 -19.45
N GLY A 375 5.24 0.32 -19.13
CA GLY A 375 5.76 -0.28 -17.91
C GLY A 375 4.88 -0.15 -16.67
N LEU A 376 3.74 0.56 -16.74
CA LEU A 376 2.80 0.65 -15.62
C LEU A 376 2.21 -0.73 -15.31
N ARG A 377 2.32 -1.15 -14.05
CA ARG A 377 1.76 -2.41 -13.56
C ARG A 377 0.30 -2.24 -13.14
N PHE A 378 -0.45 -3.32 -13.25
CA PHE A 378 -1.84 -3.37 -12.81
C PHE A 378 -2.22 -4.78 -12.35
N ALA A 379 -3.26 -4.84 -11.50
CA ALA A 379 -3.93 -6.08 -11.13
C ALA A 379 -5.29 -6.16 -11.82
N ILE A 380 -5.75 -7.39 -12.06
CA ILE A 380 -7.08 -7.68 -12.63
C ILE A 380 -7.91 -8.36 -11.56
N ARG A 381 -9.11 -7.86 -11.30
CA ARG A 381 -10.03 -8.40 -10.32
C ARG A 381 -11.42 -8.64 -10.89
N GLU A 382 -12.06 -9.69 -10.42
CA GLU A 382 -13.43 -10.07 -10.76
C GLU A 382 -14.11 -10.66 -9.54
N GLY A 383 -15.34 -10.24 -9.25
CA GLY A 383 -16.15 -10.81 -8.17
C GLY A 383 -15.46 -10.83 -6.80
N GLY A 384 -14.68 -9.81 -6.48
CA GLY A 384 -13.99 -9.69 -5.20
C GLY A 384 -12.67 -10.47 -5.07
N ARG A 385 -12.20 -11.13 -6.13
CA ARG A 385 -10.92 -11.87 -6.14
C ARG A 385 -9.97 -11.36 -7.21
N THR A 386 -8.68 -11.45 -6.97
CA THR A 386 -7.64 -11.18 -7.98
C THR A 386 -7.55 -12.36 -8.93
N VAL A 387 -7.62 -12.09 -10.23
CA VAL A 387 -7.60 -13.11 -11.27
C VAL A 387 -6.40 -13.00 -12.20
N GLY A 388 -5.66 -11.91 -12.13
CA GLY A 388 -4.45 -11.74 -12.92
C GLY A 388 -3.68 -10.48 -12.55
N ALA A 389 -2.50 -10.38 -13.12
CA ALA A 389 -1.63 -9.22 -13.03
C ALA A 389 -0.94 -8.97 -14.36
N GLY A 390 -0.67 -7.73 -14.67
CA GLY A 390 -0.04 -7.38 -15.92
C GLY A 390 0.75 -6.08 -15.89
N VAL A 391 1.35 -5.82 -17.02
CA VAL A 391 2.12 -4.61 -17.29
C VAL A 391 1.72 -4.02 -18.63
N VAL A 392 1.59 -2.70 -18.68
CA VAL A 392 1.38 -1.96 -19.94
C VAL A 392 2.64 -2.09 -20.79
N ALA A 393 2.53 -2.77 -21.93
CA ALA A 393 3.65 -2.96 -22.85
C ALA A 393 3.74 -1.80 -23.86
N LYS A 394 2.59 -1.30 -24.34
CA LYS A 394 2.51 -0.21 -25.30
C LYS A 394 1.17 0.51 -25.23
N ILE A 395 1.21 1.81 -25.20
CA ILE A 395 0.01 2.66 -25.30
C ILE A 395 -0.41 2.76 -26.77
N ILE A 396 -1.72 2.66 -27.01
CA ILE A 396 -2.34 2.77 -28.35
C ILE A 396 -3.11 4.09 -28.46
N GLU A 397 -3.95 4.43 -27.45
CA GLU A 397 -4.81 5.60 -27.45
C GLU A 397 -4.97 6.21 -26.05
#